data_95dc7ee0ce49229316c3a90587cc84cd
#
_entry.id   95dc7ee0ce49229316c3a90587cc84cd
#
_cell.length_a   1.000
_cell.length_b   1.000
_cell.length_c   1.000
_cell.angle_alpha   90.00
_cell.angle_beta   90.00
_cell.angle_gamma   90.00
#
_symmetry.space_group_name_H-M   'P 1'
#
loop_
_entity.id
_entity.type
_entity.pdbx_description
1 polymer ?
#
loop_
_entity_poly.entity_id
_entity_poly.type
_entity_poly.pdbx_seq_one_letter_code
_entity_poly.pdbx_strand_id
1 'polypeptide(L)'
;MRKALLLGMLGWPLLSAAELVDRVAAVVNNQIIAWSEVEQRAAPELARIAGERDASRRGKAREQVMRAAVDQLVGEKLLELEVREFNIEVSDSELELALEDVRRQNNVEKEQFGQLLAQEGYTVESYKAFMRKHLARLKLINLKVRARVKVSDEDLRAEYAKFSRTEGEDPEVHARHILVKLDPGAAEDKVKAALSKAQGLAAEARTPGADFVELAKAKSEGPSAPDGGDLGFFKRGVMVPEFDKVAFKLEPGQVSEPVRTRFGFHVIKVEERRAADVAPFEDVKDQLREGLLRAQMDKFTAQYVAELRQKAAVEVKP
;
A
#
# COMPACT_ATOMS: atom_id res chain seq x y z
N MET A 1 55.88 -64.98 11.07
CA MET A 1 54.43 -64.80 11.07
C MET A 1 54.14 -63.39 10.70
N ARG A 2 53.83 -63.16 9.43
CA ARG A 2 53.55 -61.77 8.88
C ARG A 2 52.03 -61.48 8.95
N LYS A 3 51.65 -60.48 9.71
CA LYS A 3 50.27 -59.97 9.72
C LYS A 3 50.10 -58.91 8.62
N ALA A 4 49.25 -59.21 7.65
CA ALA A 4 48.84 -58.29 6.61
C ALA A 4 47.84 -57.33 7.18
N LEU A 5 48.07 -55.97 7.04
CA LEU A 5 47.14 -54.93 7.30
C LEU A 5 46.32 -54.66 6.01
N LEU A 6 45.00 -54.90 6.06
CA LEU A 6 44.06 -54.50 5.03
C LEU A 6 43.67 -53.02 5.25
N LEU A 7 44.10 -52.11 4.35
CA LEU A 7 43.68 -50.75 4.29
C LEU A 7 42.29 -50.70 3.61
N GLY A 8 41.26 -50.46 4.39
CA GLY A 8 39.90 -50.14 3.85
C GLY A 8 39.87 -48.76 3.26
N MET A 9 39.72 -48.64 1.95
CA MET A 9 39.36 -47.38 1.29
C MET A 9 37.91 -47.04 1.62
N LEU A 10 37.71 -46.05 2.52
CA LEU A 10 36.43 -45.36 2.64
C LEU A 10 36.25 -44.44 1.41
N GLY A 11 35.43 -44.88 0.46
CA GLY A 11 34.94 -44.03 -0.61
C GLY A 11 34.01 -42.97 -0.02
N TRP A 12 34.42 -41.70 -0.03
CA TRP A 12 33.55 -40.58 0.22
C TRP A 12 32.57 -40.48 -0.96
N PRO A 13 31.24 -40.40 -0.73
CA PRO A 13 30.32 -40.08 -1.80
C PRO A 13 30.61 -38.64 -2.21
N LEU A 14 31.01 -38.45 -3.46
CA LEU A 14 30.95 -37.16 -4.12
C LEU A 14 29.45 -36.72 -4.14
N LEU A 15 29.07 -35.85 -3.20
CA LEU A 15 27.84 -35.09 -3.30
C LEU A 15 27.99 -34.24 -4.56
N SER A 16 27.44 -34.73 -5.66
CA SER A 16 27.17 -33.93 -6.85
C SER A 16 26.24 -32.81 -6.39
N ALA A 17 26.79 -31.59 -6.28
CA ALA A 17 25.94 -30.39 -6.20
C ALA A 17 25.13 -30.38 -7.49
N ALA A 18 23.85 -30.75 -7.41
CA ALA A 18 22.94 -30.52 -8.49
C ALA A 18 22.93 -29.01 -8.75
N GLU A 19 23.55 -28.60 -9.86
CA GLU A 19 23.39 -27.23 -10.37
C GLU A 19 21.86 -27.00 -10.50
N LEU A 20 21.33 -26.14 -9.68
CA LEU A 20 19.92 -25.74 -9.76
C LEU A 20 19.78 -24.99 -11.08
N VAL A 21 19.39 -25.71 -12.14
CA VAL A 21 19.08 -25.09 -13.43
C VAL A 21 17.78 -24.31 -13.24
N ASP A 22 17.92 -22.98 -13.23
CA ASP A 22 16.77 -22.10 -13.11
C ASP A 22 15.85 -22.24 -14.32
N ARG A 23 14.54 -22.32 -14.07
CA ARG A 23 13.55 -22.49 -15.14
C ARG A 23 13.34 -21.17 -15.88
N VAL A 24 13.25 -21.24 -17.21
CA VAL A 24 12.91 -20.07 -18.03
C VAL A 24 11.42 -19.73 -17.88
N ALA A 25 11.13 -18.53 -17.43
CA ALA A 25 9.77 -18.01 -17.31
C ALA A 25 9.28 -17.29 -18.59
N ALA A 26 10.19 -16.54 -19.23
CA ALA A 26 9.89 -15.91 -20.52
C ALA A 26 11.17 -15.68 -21.33
N VAL A 27 10.99 -15.49 -22.65
CA VAL A 27 12.06 -15.06 -23.56
C VAL A 27 11.59 -13.81 -24.30
N VAL A 28 12.42 -12.76 -24.29
CA VAL A 28 12.15 -11.51 -24.99
C VAL A 28 13.28 -11.31 -26.03
N ASN A 29 12.97 -11.52 -27.30
CA ASN A 29 13.97 -11.65 -28.35
C ASN A 29 14.99 -12.76 -27.96
N ASN A 30 16.24 -12.36 -27.67
CA ASN A 30 17.31 -13.27 -27.23
C ASN A 30 17.62 -13.19 -25.73
N GLN A 31 16.77 -12.52 -24.96
CA GLN A 31 16.97 -12.31 -23.51
C GLN A 31 16.04 -13.23 -22.71
N ILE A 32 16.60 -13.95 -21.76
CA ILE A 32 15.88 -14.87 -20.88
C ILE A 32 15.44 -14.12 -19.63
N ILE A 33 14.24 -14.42 -19.15
CA ILE A 33 13.74 -14.10 -17.81
C ILE A 33 13.64 -15.42 -17.05
N ALA A 34 14.37 -15.51 -15.95
CA ALA A 34 14.41 -16.69 -15.12
C ALA A 34 13.20 -16.73 -14.16
N TRP A 35 12.81 -17.94 -13.75
CA TRP A 35 11.69 -18.11 -12.81
C TRP A 35 12.03 -17.53 -11.43
N SER A 36 13.29 -17.63 -10.98
CA SER A 36 13.77 -16.99 -9.75
C SER A 36 13.59 -15.48 -9.73
N GLU A 37 13.79 -14.80 -10.90
CA GLU A 37 13.55 -13.36 -11.03
C GLU A 37 12.04 -13.04 -10.86
N VAL A 38 11.16 -13.92 -11.40
CA VAL A 38 9.71 -13.77 -11.24
C VAL A 38 9.30 -13.96 -9.78
N GLU A 39 9.83 -14.98 -9.10
CA GLU A 39 9.53 -15.23 -7.68
C GLU A 39 10.02 -14.07 -6.80
N GLN A 40 11.21 -13.57 -7.05
CA GLN A 40 11.74 -12.42 -6.32
C GLN A 40 10.88 -11.16 -6.52
N ARG A 41 10.43 -10.91 -7.76
CA ARG A 41 9.55 -9.78 -8.07
C ARG A 41 8.19 -9.93 -7.42
N ALA A 42 7.65 -11.14 -7.39
CA ALA A 42 6.34 -11.44 -6.84
C ALA A 42 6.30 -11.48 -5.30
N ALA A 43 7.45 -11.70 -4.64
CA ALA A 43 7.55 -11.99 -3.22
C ALA A 43 6.79 -11.00 -2.31
N PRO A 44 6.88 -9.67 -2.46
CA PRO A 44 6.16 -8.72 -1.60
C PRO A 44 4.64 -8.88 -1.71
N GLU A 45 4.13 -9.06 -2.92
CA GLU A 45 2.69 -9.24 -3.17
C GLU A 45 2.18 -10.60 -2.71
N LEU A 46 2.99 -11.64 -2.88
CA LEU A 46 2.70 -12.97 -2.36
C LEU A 46 2.60 -12.97 -0.84
N ALA A 47 3.46 -12.22 -0.15
CA ALA A 47 3.39 -12.06 1.29
C ALA A 47 2.08 -11.39 1.74
N ARG A 48 1.58 -10.41 1.00
CA ARG A 48 0.29 -9.73 1.29
C ARG A 48 -0.92 -10.67 1.19
N ILE A 49 -0.91 -11.56 0.22
CA ILE A 49 -2.03 -12.51 0.01
C ILE A 49 -1.89 -13.79 0.84
N ALA A 50 -0.79 -13.99 1.55
CA ALA A 50 -0.55 -15.20 2.37
C ALA A 50 -1.61 -15.40 3.47
N GLY A 51 -2.22 -14.30 3.96
CA GLY A 51 -3.28 -14.30 4.98
C GLY A 51 -4.68 -14.70 4.49
N GLU A 52 -4.90 -14.85 3.16
CA GLU A 52 -6.20 -15.28 2.61
C GLU A 52 -6.50 -16.72 3.02
N ARG A 53 -7.63 -16.91 3.72
CA ARG A 53 -8.03 -18.21 4.30
C ARG A 53 -8.60 -19.18 3.28
N ASP A 54 -9.26 -18.66 2.24
CA ASP A 54 -9.83 -19.47 1.17
C ASP A 54 -8.72 -19.93 0.21
N ALA A 55 -8.47 -21.24 0.17
CA ALA A 55 -7.42 -21.84 -0.65
C ALA A 55 -7.62 -21.59 -2.16
N SER A 56 -8.87 -21.58 -2.65
CA SER A 56 -9.18 -21.33 -4.07
C SER A 56 -8.91 -19.87 -4.43
N ARG A 57 -9.33 -18.91 -3.59
CA ARG A 57 -9.05 -17.49 -3.77
C ARG A 57 -7.56 -17.21 -3.71
N ARG A 58 -6.86 -17.80 -2.73
CA ARG A 58 -5.41 -17.68 -2.60
C ARG A 58 -4.67 -18.21 -3.83
N GLY A 59 -5.09 -19.37 -4.37
CA GLY A 59 -4.52 -19.94 -5.59
C GLY A 59 -4.66 -19.01 -6.80
N LYS A 60 -5.87 -18.49 -7.04
CA LYS A 60 -6.13 -17.52 -8.12
C LYS A 60 -5.34 -16.21 -7.95
N ALA A 61 -5.30 -15.69 -6.74
CA ALA A 61 -4.55 -14.47 -6.44
C ALA A 61 -3.05 -14.67 -6.69
N ARG A 62 -2.49 -15.82 -6.25
CA ARG A 62 -1.09 -16.18 -6.53
C ARG A 62 -0.80 -16.22 -8.03
N GLU A 63 -1.65 -16.87 -8.82
CA GLU A 63 -1.48 -16.96 -10.27
C GLU A 63 -1.49 -15.56 -10.92
N GLN A 64 -2.40 -14.68 -10.50
CA GLN A 64 -2.47 -13.29 -10.98
C GLN A 64 -1.20 -12.51 -10.64
N VAL A 65 -0.69 -12.64 -9.40
CA VAL A 65 0.55 -11.99 -8.95
C VAL A 65 1.74 -12.47 -9.77
N MET A 66 1.86 -13.79 -10.00
CA MET A 66 2.95 -14.34 -10.80
C MET A 66 2.90 -13.88 -12.26
N ARG A 67 1.71 -13.86 -12.88
CA ARG A 67 1.53 -13.32 -14.25
C ARG A 67 1.90 -11.84 -14.32
N ALA A 68 1.45 -11.04 -13.37
CA ALA A 68 1.80 -9.62 -13.31
C ALA A 68 3.31 -9.41 -13.19
N ALA A 69 4.00 -10.23 -12.38
CA ALA A 69 5.45 -10.18 -12.24
C ALA A 69 6.18 -10.52 -13.56
N VAL A 70 5.71 -11.55 -14.29
CA VAL A 70 6.23 -11.88 -15.63
C VAL A 70 6.04 -10.70 -16.59
N ASP A 71 4.84 -10.13 -16.66
CA ASP A 71 4.53 -9.00 -17.56
C ASP A 71 5.37 -7.76 -17.24
N GLN A 72 5.62 -7.48 -15.96
CA GLN A 72 6.51 -6.39 -15.54
C GLN A 72 7.95 -6.63 -16.00
N LEU A 73 8.48 -7.84 -15.77
CA LEU A 73 9.85 -8.20 -16.17
C LEU A 73 10.01 -8.17 -17.70
N VAL A 74 9.01 -8.62 -18.45
CA VAL A 74 8.99 -8.49 -19.91
C VAL A 74 9.05 -7.02 -20.32
N GLY A 75 8.25 -6.16 -19.70
CA GLY A 75 8.28 -4.72 -19.98
C GLY A 75 9.63 -4.08 -19.65
N GLU A 76 10.24 -4.43 -18.52
CA GLU A 76 11.59 -3.96 -18.14
C GLU A 76 12.65 -4.43 -19.12
N LYS A 77 12.56 -5.68 -19.58
CA LYS A 77 13.49 -6.24 -20.55
C LYS A 77 13.38 -5.54 -21.91
N LEU A 78 12.16 -5.22 -22.35
CA LEU A 78 11.92 -4.44 -23.57
C LEU A 78 12.56 -3.04 -23.47
N LEU A 79 12.36 -2.36 -22.34
CA LEU A 79 12.98 -1.06 -22.10
C LEU A 79 14.52 -1.14 -22.02
N GLU A 80 15.09 -2.22 -21.45
CA GLU A 80 16.56 -2.43 -21.45
C GLU A 80 17.12 -2.63 -22.86
N LEU A 81 16.38 -3.29 -23.76
CA LEU A 81 16.78 -3.42 -25.17
C LEU A 81 16.79 -2.07 -25.88
N GLU A 82 15.76 -1.26 -25.66
CA GLU A 82 15.67 0.10 -26.19
C GLU A 82 16.79 1.02 -25.64
N VAL A 83 17.10 0.93 -24.34
CA VAL A 83 18.23 1.65 -23.73
C VAL A 83 19.53 1.36 -24.48
N ARG A 84 19.77 0.09 -24.86
CA ARG A 84 20.94 -0.31 -25.64
C ARG A 84 20.88 0.19 -27.08
N GLU A 85 19.72 0.07 -27.72
CA GLU A 85 19.51 0.52 -29.11
C GLU A 85 19.75 2.02 -29.27
N PHE A 86 19.31 2.83 -28.30
CA PHE A 86 19.49 4.29 -28.29
C PHE A 86 20.78 4.74 -27.61
N ASN A 87 21.69 3.82 -27.24
CA ASN A 87 22.95 4.10 -26.57
C ASN A 87 22.81 5.09 -25.40
N ILE A 88 21.77 4.82 -24.54
CA ILE A 88 21.52 5.68 -23.38
C ILE A 88 22.47 5.29 -22.27
N GLU A 89 23.40 6.18 -21.96
CA GLU A 89 24.41 6.01 -20.93
C GLU A 89 24.08 6.80 -19.66
N VAL A 90 24.53 6.30 -18.53
CA VAL A 90 24.49 6.95 -17.22
C VAL A 90 25.91 7.16 -16.76
N SER A 91 26.31 8.40 -16.63
CA SER A 91 27.64 8.76 -16.14
C SER A 91 27.82 8.41 -14.66
N ASP A 92 29.07 8.27 -14.22
CA ASP A 92 29.36 8.01 -12.81
C ASP A 92 28.92 9.17 -11.91
N SER A 93 28.98 10.40 -12.39
CA SER A 93 28.48 11.56 -11.65
C SER A 93 26.97 11.53 -11.42
N GLU A 94 26.19 11.15 -12.44
CA GLU A 94 24.74 11.00 -12.30
C GLU A 94 24.38 9.86 -11.34
N LEU A 95 25.12 8.77 -11.39
CA LEU A 95 24.95 7.66 -10.48
C LEU A 95 25.25 8.07 -9.02
N GLU A 96 26.37 8.75 -8.78
CA GLU A 96 26.73 9.18 -7.42
C GLU A 96 25.73 10.19 -6.85
N LEU A 97 25.22 11.13 -7.67
CA LEU A 97 24.15 12.04 -7.26
C LEU A 97 22.88 11.29 -6.87
N ALA A 98 22.47 10.31 -7.67
CA ALA A 98 21.29 9.51 -7.36
C ALA A 98 21.48 8.69 -6.07
N LEU A 99 22.66 8.13 -5.82
CA LEU A 99 22.98 7.44 -4.58
C LEU A 99 22.98 8.37 -3.37
N GLU A 100 23.45 9.61 -3.55
CA GLU A 100 23.39 10.63 -2.52
C GLU A 100 21.93 11.00 -2.18
N ASP A 101 21.08 11.16 -3.19
CA ASP A 101 19.66 11.41 -2.99
C ASP A 101 18.99 10.29 -2.23
N VAL A 102 19.26 9.02 -2.55
CA VAL A 102 18.75 7.87 -1.81
C VAL A 102 19.19 7.90 -0.35
N ARG A 103 20.46 8.18 -0.09
CA ARG A 103 20.98 8.29 1.29
C ARG A 103 20.28 9.40 2.07
N ARG A 104 20.15 10.58 1.44
CA ARG A 104 19.49 11.74 2.06
C ARG A 104 18.02 11.48 2.38
N GLN A 105 17.27 10.86 1.47
CA GLN A 105 15.87 10.51 1.67
C GLN A 105 15.65 9.50 2.79
N ASN A 106 16.63 8.62 3.02
CA ASN A 106 16.58 7.62 4.09
C ASN A 106 17.32 8.07 5.38
N ASN A 107 17.86 9.30 5.42
CA ASN A 107 18.66 9.81 6.52
C ASN A 107 19.83 8.88 6.91
N VAL A 108 20.55 8.35 5.89
CA VAL A 108 21.64 7.39 6.07
C VAL A 108 22.99 8.02 5.69
N GLU A 109 23.93 7.99 6.61
CA GLU A 109 25.31 8.41 6.36
C GLU A 109 26.03 7.46 5.39
N LYS A 110 27.06 8.00 4.71
CA LYS A 110 27.78 7.25 3.67
C LYS A 110 28.39 5.93 4.18
N GLU A 111 28.89 5.99 5.41
CA GLU A 111 29.55 4.85 6.08
C GLU A 111 28.57 3.73 6.46
N GLN A 112 27.31 4.08 6.69
CA GLN A 112 26.24 3.15 7.08
C GLN A 112 25.50 2.57 5.88
N PHE A 113 25.64 3.20 4.70
CA PHE A 113 24.88 2.84 3.51
C PHE A 113 25.13 1.39 3.07
N GLY A 114 26.38 0.93 3.13
CA GLY A 114 26.72 -0.46 2.81
C GLY A 114 26.05 -1.47 3.73
N GLN A 115 25.90 -1.15 5.02
CA GLN A 115 25.23 -2.01 5.99
C GLN A 115 23.72 -2.07 5.74
N LEU A 116 23.10 -0.93 5.41
CA LEU A 116 21.71 -0.87 5.05
C LEU A 116 21.42 -1.72 3.80
N LEU A 117 22.23 -1.57 2.76
CA LEU A 117 22.09 -2.36 1.53
C LEU A 117 22.25 -3.88 1.79
N ALA A 118 23.17 -4.26 2.68
CA ALA A 118 23.35 -5.67 3.04
C ALA A 118 22.13 -6.28 3.75
N GLN A 119 21.41 -5.49 4.56
CA GLN A 119 20.14 -5.92 5.17
C GLN A 119 19.06 -6.18 4.13
N GLU A 120 19.08 -5.42 3.02
CA GLU A 120 18.18 -5.59 1.87
C GLU A 120 18.69 -6.62 0.83
N GLY A 121 19.81 -7.32 1.13
CA GLY A 121 20.38 -8.34 0.26
C GLY A 121 21.23 -7.81 -0.90
N TYR A 122 21.65 -6.54 -0.87
CA TYR A 122 22.52 -5.96 -1.89
C TYR A 122 23.96 -5.76 -1.41
N THR A 123 24.90 -5.92 -2.33
CA THR A 123 26.24 -5.29 -2.18
C THR A 123 26.16 -3.85 -2.75
N VAL A 124 27.12 -3.00 -2.40
CA VAL A 124 27.21 -1.66 -2.98
C VAL A 124 27.31 -1.70 -4.51
N GLU A 125 28.09 -2.65 -5.04
CA GLU A 125 28.29 -2.85 -6.48
C GLU A 125 27.00 -3.31 -7.17
N SER A 126 26.31 -4.28 -6.61
CA SER A 126 25.04 -4.75 -7.18
C SER A 126 23.96 -3.69 -7.15
N TYR A 127 23.94 -2.87 -6.09
CA TYR A 127 23.01 -1.73 -5.99
C TYR A 127 23.35 -0.62 -6.98
N LYS A 128 24.65 -0.31 -7.17
CA LYS A 128 25.10 0.63 -8.21
C LYS A 128 24.69 0.16 -9.61
N ALA A 129 24.85 -1.11 -9.91
CA ALA A 129 24.42 -1.70 -11.18
C ALA A 129 22.90 -1.61 -11.38
N PHE A 130 22.14 -1.93 -10.34
CA PHE A 130 20.67 -1.77 -10.33
C PHE A 130 20.26 -0.33 -10.57
N MET A 131 20.86 0.63 -9.83
CA MET A 131 20.55 2.05 -9.94
C MET A 131 20.92 2.60 -11.34
N ARG A 132 22.05 2.18 -11.92
CA ARG A 132 22.46 2.57 -13.28
C ARG A 132 21.42 2.14 -14.32
N LYS A 133 20.93 0.90 -14.24
CA LYS A 133 19.86 0.41 -15.11
C LYS A 133 18.55 1.21 -14.91
N HIS A 134 18.21 1.51 -13.66
CA HIS A 134 17.02 2.29 -13.34
C HIS A 134 17.10 3.69 -13.94
N LEU A 135 18.21 4.41 -13.76
CA LEU A 135 18.44 5.74 -14.33
C LEU A 135 18.42 5.74 -15.87
N ALA A 136 19.02 4.72 -16.49
CA ALA A 136 18.98 4.59 -17.94
C ALA A 136 17.54 4.44 -18.47
N ARG A 137 16.71 3.63 -17.80
CA ARG A 137 15.28 3.49 -18.12
C ARG A 137 14.54 4.81 -17.95
N LEU A 138 14.78 5.54 -16.87
CA LEU A 138 14.18 6.86 -16.65
C LEU A 138 14.57 7.85 -17.75
N LYS A 139 15.83 7.87 -18.17
CA LYS A 139 16.30 8.68 -19.31
C LYS A 139 15.57 8.31 -20.61
N LEU A 140 15.43 7.02 -20.90
CA LEU A 140 14.68 6.53 -22.06
C LEU A 140 13.22 7.00 -22.01
N ILE A 141 12.54 6.80 -20.89
CA ILE A 141 11.14 7.24 -20.73
C ILE A 141 11.01 8.74 -20.89
N ASN A 142 11.91 9.52 -20.31
CA ASN A 142 11.93 10.97 -20.52
C ASN A 142 12.11 11.33 -22.01
N LEU A 143 12.99 10.65 -22.72
CA LEU A 143 13.23 10.89 -24.14
C LEU A 143 12.01 10.54 -25.01
N LYS A 144 11.37 9.40 -24.75
CA LYS A 144 10.32 8.83 -25.62
C LYS A 144 8.90 9.25 -25.26
N VAL A 145 8.67 9.56 -23.98
CA VAL A 145 7.32 9.71 -23.42
C VAL A 145 7.03 11.14 -23.02
N ARG A 146 8.01 11.87 -22.44
CA ARG A 146 7.75 13.20 -21.86
C ARG A 146 7.14 14.20 -22.85
N ALA A 147 7.52 14.14 -24.13
CA ALA A 147 6.97 15.03 -25.15
C ALA A 147 5.46 14.82 -25.40
N ARG A 148 4.94 13.64 -25.06
CA ARG A 148 3.52 13.27 -25.19
C ARG A 148 2.70 13.74 -23.97
N VAL A 149 3.36 14.04 -22.85
CA VAL A 149 2.71 14.40 -21.58
C VAL A 149 2.46 15.90 -21.54
N LYS A 150 1.20 16.27 -21.51
CA LYS A 150 0.74 17.68 -21.43
C LYS A 150 -0.42 17.74 -20.45
N VAL A 151 -0.29 18.61 -19.48
CA VAL A 151 -1.36 18.90 -18.51
C VAL A 151 -1.81 20.34 -18.76
N SER A 152 -3.03 20.49 -19.28
CA SER A 152 -3.64 21.79 -19.53
C SER A 152 -4.31 22.33 -18.26
N ASP A 153 -4.64 23.61 -18.24
CA ASP A 153 -5.45 24.19 -17.15
C ASP A 153 -6.87 23.60 -17.12
N GLU A 154 -7.39 23.13 -18.26
CA GLU A 154 -8.67 22.43 -18.34
C GLU A 154 -8.60 21.08 -17.63
N ASP A 155 -7.53 20.29 -17.85
CA ASP A 155 -7.29 19.03 -17.14
C ASP A 155 -7.20 19.27 -15.63
N LEU A 156 -6.48 20.32 -15.20
CA LEU A 156 -6.37 20.68 -13.79
C LEU A 156 -7.72 21.03 -13.16
N ARG A 157 -8.53 21.83 -13.87
CA ARG A 157 -9.89 22.18 -13.40
C ARG A 157 -10.81 20.96 -13.36
N ALA A 158 -10.72 20.06 -14.35
CA ALA A 158 -11.49 18.83 -14.36
C ALA A 158 -11.08 17.90 -13.20
N GLU A 159 -9.79 17.82 -12.89
CA GLU A 159 -9.29 17.03 -11.75
C GLU A 159 -9.68 17.65 -10.41
N TYR A 160 -9.60 18.99 -10.30
CA TYR A 160 -10.10 19.71 -9.12
C TYR A 160 -11.60 19.50 -8.90
N ALA A 161 -12.40 19.46 -9.95
CA ALA A 161 -13.83 19.20 -9.83
C ALA A 161 -14.13 17.77 -9.33
N LYS A 162 -13.26 16.79 -9.60
CA LYS A 162 -13.34 15.44 -9.01
C LYS A 162 -12.91 15.47 -7.54
N PHE A 163 -11.74 16.08 -7.27
CA PHE A 163 -11.21 16.28 -5.93
C PHE A 163 -12.25 16.95 -5.02
N SER A 164 -12.85 18.05 -5.47
CA SER A 164 -13.87 18.80 -4.73
C SER A 164 -15.12 17.98 -4.43
N ARG A 165 -15.56 17.14 -5.37
CA ARG A 165 -16.68 16.22 -5.13
C ARG A 165 -16.33 15.18 -4.08
N THR A 166 -15.20 14.53 -4.21
CA THR A 166 -14.77 13.48 -3.29
C THR A 166 -14.55 14.01 -1.88
N GLU A 167 -13.90 15.17 -1.74
CA GLU A 167 -13.69 15.83 -0.44
C GLU A 167 -14.97 16.45 0.10
N GLY A 168 -15.85 16.98 -0.76
CA GLY A 168 -17.12 17.60 -0.37
C GLY A 168 -18.26 16.61 -0.11
N GLU A 169 -18.19 15.40 -0.68
CA GLU A 169 -19.17 14.32 -0.46
C GLU A 169 -19.01 13.63 0.90
N ASP A 170 -17.86 13.75 1.56
CA ASP A 170 -17.67 13.26 2.92
C ASP A 170 -17.84 14.42 3.93
N PRO A 171 -19.06 14.67 4.40
CA PRO A 171 -19.30 15.74 5.37
C PRO A 171 -18.52 15.43 6.65
N GLU A 172 -18.04 16.47 7.31
CA GLU A 172 -17.60 16.35 8.68
C GLU A 172 -18.82 16.18 9.59
N VAL A 173 -18.71 15.25 10.52
CA VAL A 173 -19.74 14.97 11.51
C VAL A 173 -19.25 15.43 12.87
N HIS A 174 -20.02 16.28 13.55
CA HIS A 174 -19.83 16.55 14.98
C HIS A 174 -20.71 15.57 15.75
N ALA A 175 -20.10 14.75 16.58
CA ALA A 175 -20.80 13.78 17.36
C ALA A 175 -20.37 13.78 18.83
N ARG A 176 -21.28 13.29 19.65
CA ARG A 176 -21.03 12.92 21.05
C ARG A 176 -21.21 11.43 21.22
N HIS A 177 -20.54 10.84 22.22
CA HIS A 177 -20.75 9.44 22.53
C HIS A 177 -20.78 9.14 24.02
N ILE A 178 -21.47 8.05 24.38
CA ILE A 178 -21.39 7.41 25.68
C ILE A 178 -20.72 6.06 25.46
N LEU A 179 -19.64 5.78 26.17
CA LEU A 179 -18.93 4.51 26.11
C LEU A 179 -19.26 3.68 27.35
N VAL A 180 -19.70 2.45 27.15
CA VAL A 180 -19.68 1.39 28.12
C VAL A 180 -18.47 0.50 27.81
N LYS A 181 -17.41 0.61 28.63
CA LYS A 181 -16.15 -0.11 28.40
C LYS A 181 -16.35 -1.62 28.48
N LEU A 182 -15.59 -2.33 27.65
CA LEU A 182 -15.50 -3.77 27.70
C LEU A 182 -14.14 -4.22 27.22
N ASP A 183 -13.44 -4.99 28.03
CA ASP A 183 -12.12 -5.49 27.70
C ASP A 183 -12.19 -6.47 26.51
N PRO A 184 -11.15 -6.50 25.65
CA PRO A 184 -11.03 -7.51 24.63
C PRO A 184 -11.00 -8.91 25.24
N GLY A 185 -11.88 -9.81 24.74
CA GLY A 185 -11.98 -11.18 25.27
C GLY A 185 -12.80 -11.34 26.55
N ALA A 186 -13.57 -10.31 26.96
CA ALA A 186 -14.48 -10.41 28.10
C ALA A 186 -15.46 -11.60 27.95
N ALA A 187 -15.76 -12.23 29.06
CA ALA A 187 -16.70 -13.35 29.13
C ALA A 187 -18.11 -12.93 28.66
N GLU A 188 -18.87 -13.88 28.15
CA GLU A 188 -20.19 -13.65 27.52
C GLU A 188 -21.20 -12.95 28.41
N ASP A 189 -21.19 -13.26 29.71
CA ASP A 189 -22.03 -12.61 30.73
C ASP A 189 -21.72 -11.12 30.85
N LYS A 190 -20.44 -10.74 30.85
CA LYS A 190 -19.99 -9.32 30.85
C LYS A 190 -20.39 -8.60 29.56
N VAL A 191 -20.29 -9.28 28.42
CA VAL A 191 -20.71 -8.72 27.12
C VAL A 191 -22.21 -8.43 27.15
N LYS A 192 -23.05 -9.40 27.64
CA LYS A 192 -24.49 -9.21 27.76
C LYS A 192 -24.86 -8.08 28.72
N ALA A 193 -24.19 -8.00 29.86
CA ALA A 193 -24.40 -6.92 30.82
C ALA A 193 -24.06 -5.56 30.27
N ALA A 194 -22.91 -5.42 29.58
CA ALA A 194 -22.50 -4.18 28.94
C ALA A 194 -23.46 -3.76 27.81
N LEU A 195 -23.93 -4.71 27.01
CA LEU A 195 -24.91 -4.44 25.96
C LEU A 195 -26.23 -3.95 26.56
N SER A 196 -26.76 -4.63 27.61
CA SER A 196 -27.98 -4.23 28.29
C SER A 196 -27.86 -2.82 28.89
N LYS A 197 -26.72 -2.51 29.52
CA LYS A 197 -26.41 -1.16 30.02
C LYS A 197 -26.42 -0.12 28.89
N ALA A 198 -25.77 -0.41 27.77
CA ALA A 198 -25.70 0.50 26.62
C ALA A 198 -27.10 0.68 25.97
N GLN A 199 -27.92 -0.38 25.90
CA GLN A 199 -29.32 -0.29 25.44
C GLN A 199 -30.17 0.61 26.32
N GLY A 200 -30.02 0.48 27.63
CA GLY A 200 -30.70 1.36 28.61
C GLY A 200 -30.30 2.82 28.41
N LEU A 201 -29.00 3.09 28.23
CA LEU A 201 -28.49 4.44 27.98
C LEU A 201 -28.97 5.00 26.62
N ALA A 202 -29.04 4.18 25.57
CA ALA A 202 -29.58 4.59 24.29
C ALA A 202 -31.09 4.93 24.38
N ALA A 203 -31.86 4.16 25.13
CA ALA A 203 -33.28 4.41 25.37
C ALA A 203 -33.47 5.72 26.17
N GLU A 204 -32.69 5.91 27.23
CA GLU A 204 -32.70 7.13 28.06
C GLU A 204 -32.34 8.37 27.21
N ALA A 205 -31.27 8.27 26.41
CA ALA A 205 -30.83 9.36 25.55
C ALA A 205 -31.82 9.75 24.45
N ARG A 206 -32.75 8.87 24.07
CA ARG A 206 -33.82 9.13 23.08
C ARG A 206 -35.10 9.67 23.70
N THR A 207 -35.20 9.70 25.04
CA THR A 207 -36.39 10.23 25.70
C THR A 207 -36.54 11.70 25.39
N PRO A 208 -37.75 12.19 25.06
CA PRO A 208 -37.96 13.62 24.82
C PRO A 208 -37.48 14.48 25.98
N GLY A 209 -36.62 15.46 25.72
CA GLY A 209 -36.04 16.32 26.76
C GLY A 209 -34.80 15.75 27.46
N ALA A 210 -34.30 14.56 27.11
CA ALA A 210 -33.08 14.03 27.66
C ALA A 210 -31.87 14.90 27.28
N ASP A 211 -31.05 15.21 28.29
CA ASP A 211 -29.76 15.90 28.08
C ASP A 211 -28.66 14.86 27.89
N PHE A 212 -28.26 14.67 26.64
CA PHE A 212 -27.20 13.74 26.27
C PHE A 212 -25.84 14.10 26.91
N VAL A 213 -25.57 15.41 27.08
CA VAL A 213 -24.31 15.91 27.66
C VAL A 213 -24.21 15.49 29.12
N GLU A 214 -25.27 15.74 29.90
CA GLU A 214 -25.30 15.36 31.32
C GLU A 214 -25.33 13.84 31.49
N LEU A 215 -26.02 13.11 30.60
CA LEU A 215 -26.01 11.65 30.59
C LEU A 215 -24.61 11.10 30.31
N ALA A 216 -23.89 11.67 29.35
CA ALA A 216 -22.52 11.29 29.01
C ALA A 216 -21.56 11.58 30.16
N LYS A 217 -21.65 12.76 30.80
CA LYS A 217 -20.83 13.09 31.96
C LYS A 217 -21.04 12.11 33.12
N ALA A 218 -22.29 11.74 33.38
CA ALA A 218 -22.66 10.89 34.50
C ALA A 218 -22.39 9.39 34.28
N LYS A 219 -22.47 8.91 33.03
CA LYS A 219 -22.56 7.46 32.72
C LYS A 219 -21.52 6.95 31.74
N SER A 220 -20.86 7.83 30.96
CA SER A 220 -19.83 7.39 30.02
C SER A 220 -18.56 6.98 30.76
N GLU A 221 -17.97 5.88 30.30
CA GLU A 221 -16.67 5.37 30.79
C GLU A 221 -15.54 5.74 29.82
N GLY A 222 -15.83 6.60 28.82
CA GLY A 222 -14.87 7.11 27.85
C GLY A 222 -14.07 8.31 28.32
N PRO A 223 -12.94 8.61 27.67
CA PRO A 223 -12.11 9.76 28.03
C PRO A 223 -12.78 11.12 27.80
N SER A 224 -13.76 11.19 26.87
CA SER A 224 -14.53 12.41 26.61
C SER A 224 -15.72 12.61 27.54
N ALA A 225 -15.92 11.76 28.55
CA ALA A 225 -17.03 11.88 29.52
C ALA A 225 -17.09 13.25 30.20
N PRO A 226 -15.97 13.85 30.69
CA PRO A 226 -15.99 15.18 31.32
C PRO A 226 -16.53 16.28 30.39
N ASP A 227 -16.32 16.14 29.08
CA ASP A 227 -16.76 17.06 28.03
C ASP A 227 -18.15 16.70 27.47
N GLY A 228 -18.93 15.90 28.21
CA GLY A 228 -20.25 15.45 27.77
C GLY A 228 -20.20 14.53 26.55
N GLY A 229 -19.12 13.73 26.43
CA GLY A 229 -18.91 12.78 25.35
C GLY A 229 -18.51 13.41 24.02
N ASP A 230 -18.13 14.69 24.00
CA ASP A 230 -17.80 15.44 22.79
C ASP A 230 -16.59 14.88 22.06
N LEU A 231 -16.69 14.70 20.74
CA LEU A 231 -15.63 14.24 19.85
C LEU A 231 -15.20 15.29 18.84
N GLY A 232 -15.88 16.47 18.84
CA GLY A 232 -15.69 17.51 17.84
C GLY A 232 -16.12 17.07 16.45
N PHE A 233 -15.73 17.85 15.44
CA PHE A 233 -15.90 17.50 14.03
C PHE A 233 -14.82 16.52 13.58
N PHE A 234 -15.20 15.49 12.87
CA PHE A 234 -14.28 14.53 12.29
C PHE A 234 -14.74 14.05 10.91
N LYS A 235 -13.76 13.72 10.06
CA LYS A 235 -13.97 13.11 8.74
C LYS A 235 -14.07 11.59 8.86
N ARG A 236 -14.61 10.96 7.83
CA ARG A 236 -14.62 9.50 7.70
C ARG A 236 -13.20 8.93 7.75
N GLY A 237 -13.03 7.81 8.45
CA GLY A 237 -11.72 7.15 8.63
C GLY A 237 -10.94 7.63 9.86
N VAL A 238 -11.38 8.67 10.56
CA VAL A 238 -10.75 9.14 11.81
C VAL A 238 -11.09 8.24 12.98
N MET A 239 -12.33 7.76 13.04
CA MET A 239 -12.78 6.84 14.09
C MET A 239 -12.64 5.37 13.62
N VAL A 240 -12.85 4.43 14.54
CA VAL A 240 -12.86 3.00 14.19
C VAL A 240 -14.00 2.70 13.22
N PRO A 241 -13.83 1.73 12.28
CA PRO A 241 -14.78 1.52 11.17
C PRO A 241 -16.22 1.29 11.59
N GLU A 242 -16.43 0.59 12.71
CA GLU A 242 -17.76 0.31 13.23
C GLU A 242 -18.47 1.57 13.72
N PHE A 243 -17.73 2.50 14.35
CA PHE A 243 -18.22 3.79 14.79
C PHE A 243 -18.55 4.69 13.60
N ASP A 244 -17.60 4.84 12.66
CA ASP A 244 -17.76 5.63 11.45
C ASP A 244 -19.00 5.22 10.65
N LYS A 245 -19.16 3.91 10.43
CA LYS A 245 -20.30 3.35 9.68
C LYS A 245 -21.65 3.78 10.23
N VAL A 246 -21.75 4.00 11.53
CA VAL A 246 -22.98 4.42 12.19
C VAL A 246 -23.06 5.95 12.26
N ALA A 247 -22.02 6.64 12.71
CA ALA A 247 -22.01 8.09 12.85
C ALA A 247 -22.37 8.81 11.54
N PHE A 248 -21.80 8.33 10.41
CA PHE A 248 -22.08 8.92 9.09
C PHE A 248 -23.42 8.50 8.46
N LYS A 249 -24.22 7.68 9.12
CA LYS A 249 -25.61 7.36 8.70
C LYS A 249 -26.68 8.10 9.49
N LEU A 250 -26.34 8.55 10.70
CA LEU A 250 -27.27 9.25 11.57
C LEU A 250 -27.51 10.67 11.07
N GLU A 251 -28.74 11.14 11.12
CA GLU A 251 -29.07 12.54 10.92
C GLU A 251 -28.76 13.37 12.17
N PRO A 252 -28.54 14.71 12.05
CA PRO A 252 -28.38 15.58 13.19
C PRO A 252 -29.52 15.43 14.21
N GLY A 253 -29.17 15.31 15.49
CA GLY A 253 -30.08 15.05 16.60
C GLY A 253 -30.39 13.57 16.84
N GLN A 254 -30.08 12.67 15.93
CA GLN A 254 -30.34 11.24 16.09
C GLN A 254 -29.33 10.56 17.04
N VAL A 255 -29.86 9.60 17.81
CA VAL A 255 -29.07 8.74 18.71
C VAL A 255 -29.06 7.29 18.18
N SER A 256 -27.87 6.70 18.12
CA SER A 256 -27.67 5.32 17.63
C SER A 256 -28.23 4.25 18.56
N GLU A 257 -28.40 3.05 18.02
CA GLU A 257 -28.32 1.82 18.83
C GLU A 257 -26.89 1.62 19.35
N PRO A 258 -26.68 0.77 20.37
CA PRO A 258 -25.34 0.45 20.83
C PRO A 258 -24.46 -0.12 19.73
N VAL A 259 -23.32 0.52 19.47
CA VAL A 259 -22.34 0.14 18.46
C VAL A 259 -21.17 -0.58 19.12
N ARG A 260 -20.94 -1.83 18.75
CA ARG A 260 -19.82 -2.63 19.27
C ARG A 260 -18.52 -2.22 18.56
N THR A 261 -17.49 -1.92 19.36
CA THR A 261 -16.12 -1.71 18.91
C THR A 261 -15.15 -2.50 19.79
N ARG A 262 -13.85 -2.44 19.48
CA ARG A 262 -12.81 -3.01 20.35
C ARG A 262 -12.76 -2.42 21.77
N PHE A 263 -13.33 -1.23 21.98
CA PHE A 263 -13.31 -0.53 23.27
C PHE A 263 -14.53 -0.81 24.15
N GLY A 264 -15.61 -1.37 23.58
CA GLY A 264 -16.86 -1.59 24.27
C GLY A 264 -18.08 -1.29 23.39
N PHE A 265 -19.16 -0.86 24.01
CA PHE A 265 -20.37 -0.41 23.33
C PHE A 265 -20.48 1.10 23.40
N HIS A 266 -20.71 1.73 22.23
CA HIS A 266 -20.88 3.16 22.08
C HIS A 266 -22.35 3.47 21.77
N VAL A 267 -22.91 4.47 22.45
CA VAL A 267 -24.14 5.15 22.05
C VAL A 267 -23.73 6.48 21.45
N ILE A 268 -24.05 6.74 20.20
CA ILE A 268 -23.57 7.87 19.40
C ILE A 268 -24.73 8.82 19.16
N LYS A 269 -24.52 10.12 19.36
CA LYS A 269 -25.44 11.18 18.95
C LYS A 269 -24.72 12.09 17.97
N VAL A 270 -25.28 12.31 16.80
CA VAL A 270 -24.81 13.33 15.87
C VAL A 270 -25.44 14.67 16.24
N GLU A 271 -24.60 15.67 16.47
CA GLU A 271 -25.06 17.03 16.78
C GLU A 271 -25.22 17.85 15.49
N GLU A 272 -24.25 17.75 14.60
CA GLU A 272 -24.20 18.58 13.39
C GLU A 272 -23.48 17.84 12.25
N ARG A 273 -23.81 18.22 11.02
CA ARG A 273 -23.07 17.88 9.82
C ARG A 273 -22.74 19.15 9.07
N ARG A 274 -21.53 19.27 8.58
CA ARG A 274 -21.13 20.35 7.68
C ARG A 274 -20.41 19.77 6.46
N ALA A 275 -20.49 20.48 5.33
CA ALA A 275 -19.66 20.16 4.18
C ALA A 275 -18.19 20.29 4.59
N ALA A 276 -17.34 19.35 4.16
CA ALA A 276 -15.92 19.49 4.36
C ALA A 276 -15.42 20.76 3.63
N ASP A 277 -14.58 21.54 4.31
CA ASP A 277 -13.90 22.66 3.65
C ASP A 277 -12.96 22.10 2.57
N VAL A 278 -13.34 22.27 1.31
CA VAL A 278 -12.51 21.90 0.18
C VAL A 278 -11.46 22.99 -0.01
N ALA A 279 -10.19 22.61 0.01
CA ALA A 279 -9.09 23.55 -0.21
C ALA A 279 -9.27 24.28 -1.56
N PRO A 280 -9.05 25.61 -1.63
CA PRO A 280 -9.16 26.39 -2.86
C PRO A 280 -8.29 25.79 -3.98
N PHE A 281 -8.74 25.93 -5.23
CA PHE A 281 -8.03 25.41 -6.40
C PHE A 281 -6.56 25.83 -6.45
N GLU A 282 -6.26 27.09 -6.15
CA GLU A 282 -4.89 27.62 -6.20
C GLU A 282 -3.96 26.97 -5.17
N ASP A 283 -4.51 26.54 -4.01
CA ASP A 283 -3.72 25.90 -2.95
C ASP A 283 -3.33 24.44 -3.28
N VAL A 284 -4.15 23.76 -4.09
CA VAL A 284 -3.94 22.34 -4.47
C VAL A 284 -3.48 22.17 -5.93
N LYS A 285 -3.42 23.25 -6.70
CA LYS A 285 -3.13 23.24 -8.14
C LYS A 285 -1.83 22.53 -8.49
N ASP A 286 -0.77 22.79 -7.75
CA ASP A 286 0.54 22.18 -8.02
C ASP A 286 0.53 20.70 -7.67
N GLN A 287 -0.11 20.31 -6.57
CA GLN A 287 -0.28 18.90 -6.21
C GLN A 287 -1.11 18.14 -7.27
N LEU A 288 -2.19 18.73 -7.76
CA LEU A 288 -3.00 18.15 -8.83
C LEU A 288 -2.19 18.02 -10.13
N ARG A 289 -1.38 19.04 -10.46
CA ARG A 289 -0.51 19.02 -11.63
C ARG A 289 0.51 17.88 -11.56
N GLU A 290 1.18 17.72 -10.44
CA GLU A 290 2.12 16.62 -10.22
C GLU A 290 1.45 15.25 -10.32
N GLY A 291 0.27 15.10 -9.72
CA GLY A 291 -0.54 13.89 -9.82
C GLY A 291 -0.91 13.53 -11.25
N LEU A 292 -1.41 14.52 -12.01
CA LEU A 292 -1.78 14.34 -13.42
C LEU A 292 -0.57 14.05 -14.30
N LEU A 293 0.55 14.74 -14.09
CA LEU A 293 1.79 14.49 -14.83
C LEU A 293 2.27 13.06 -14.60
N ARG A 294 2.25 12.58 -13.34
CA ARG A 294 2.63 11.20 -12.99
C ARG A 294 1.71 10.20 -13.66
N ALA A 295 0.39 10.38 -13.53
CA ALA A 295 -0.60 9.49 -14.13
C ALA A 295 -0.48 9.42 -15.67
N GLN A 296 -0.23 10.56 -16.33
CA GLN A 296 0.01 10.59 -17.78
C GLN A 296 1.33 9.94 -18.16
N MET A 297 2.42 10.17 -17.40
CA MET A 297 3.68 9.48 -17.61
C MET A 297 3.54 7.96 -17.54
N ASP A 298 2.85 7.47 -16.52
CA ASP A 298 2.58 6.04 -16.33
C ASP A 298 1.76 5.47 -17.50
N LYS A 299 0.70 6.17 -17.90
CA LYS A 299 -0.14 5.79 -19.04
C LYS A 299 0.66 5.70 -20.35
N PHE A 300 1.42 6.74 -20.68
CA PHE A 300 2.19 6.76 -21.92
C PHE A 300 3.38 5.80 -21.88
N THR A 301 3.97 5.55 -20.70
CA THR A 301 4.98 4.52 -20.52
C THR A 301 4.40 3.13 -20.77
N ALA A 302 3.21 2.83 -20.22
CA ALA A 302 2.55 1.56 -20.49
C ALA A 302 2.20 1.39 -21.98
N GLN A 303 1.76 2.45 -22.66
CA GLN A 303 1.52 2.43 -24.10
C GLN A 303 2.81 2.18 -24.89
N TYR A 304 3.90 2.84 -24.53
CA TYR A 304 5.19 2.64 -25.16
C TYR A 304 5.69 1.20 -25.00
N VAL A 305 5.60 0.63 -23.80
CA VAL A 305 5.94 -0.78 -23.56
C VAL A 305 5.05 -1.72 -24.39
N ALA A 306 3.76 -1.42 -24.51
CA ALA A 306 2.85 -2.21 -25.35
C ALA A 306 3.24 -2.13 -26.85
N GLU A 307 3.64 -0.96 -27.35
CA GLU A 307 4.16 -0.77 -28.71
C GLU A 307 5.45 -1.61 -28.94
N LEU A 308 6.36 -1.61 -27.95
CA LEU A 308 7.58 -2.42 -28.01
C LEU A 308 7.27 -3.91 -28.01
N ARG A 309 6.31 -4.34 -27.17
CA ARG A 309 5.89 -5.76 -27.10
C ARG A 309 5.32 -6.27 -28.43
N GLN A 310 4.63 -5.42 -29.19
CA GLN A 310 4.11 -5.79 -30.51
C GLN A 310 5.22 -6.01 -31.58
N LYS A 311 6.38 -5.37 -31.40
CA LYS A 311 7.52 -5.45 -32.31
C LYS A 311 8.53 -6.52 -31.94
N ALA A 312 8.50 -6.99 -30.70
CA ALA A 312 9.44 -7.97 -30.17
C ALA A 312 8.89 -9.40 -30.23
N ALA A 313 9.77 -10.37 -30.35
CA ALA A 313 9.43 -11.78 -30.15
C ALA A 313 9.38 -12.04 -28.62
N VAL A 314 8.17 -12.17 -28.05
CA VAL A 314 7.96 -12.46 -26.63
C VAL A 314 7.28 -13.82 -26.50
N GLU A 315 7.95 -14.74 -25.83
CA GLU A 315 7.45 -16.06 -25.50
C GLU A 315 7.41 -16.23 -23.98
N VAL A 316 6.22 -16.39 -23.41
CA VAL A 316 6.03 -16.71 -22.00
C VAL A 316 5.90 -18.22 -21.85
N LYS A 317 6.72 -18.81 -20.99
CA LYS A 317 6.69 -20.25 -20.71
C LYS A 317 5.67 -20.53 -19.60
N PRO A 318 4.97 -21.70 -19.66
CA PRO A 318 3.99 -22.09 -18.64
C PRO A 318 4.59 -22.47 -17.30
#